data_8126752733777dff6199d12469cd3189
#
_entry.id   8126752733777dff6199d12469cd3189
#
_cell.length_a   1.000
_cell.length_b   1.000
_cell.length_c   1.000
_cell.angle_alpha   90.00
_cell.angle_beta   90.00
_cell.angle_gamma   90.00
#
_symmetry.space_group_name_H-M   'P 1'
#
loop_
_entity.id
_entity.type
_entity.pdbx_description
1 polymer ?
#
loop_
_entity_poly.entity_id
_entity_poly.type
_entity_poly.pdbx_seq_one_letter_code
_entity_poly.pdbx_strand_id
1 'polypeptide(L)'
;MLAKLKTFALRGIEAVPVEVEVDVSPGSLPKTVLVGLPEAAVKESTPRVARAMVNSGFHRPYDRIVINLAPAELPKQAASFDLPITLGILAGSGQLESDRLEDYAVVGELALDGSMRTSKGALSMAIATVERSDLRGIVVPAANAAEAAVVDAIEVIAVSSLAEAVGFFAGTLEIEPTPSRLEDWFRQYAVYELDYADVRGQEMAKRAMVIAAAGGHNILMLGPPGSGKTMLAKRLPTIMPPLTAPESIETTRIYSVLGKLPA
;
A
#
# COMPACT_ATOMS: atom_id res chain seq x y z
N MET A 1 25.33 -15.43 -1.81
CA MET A 1 25.14 -14.55 -2.99
C MET A 1 24.34 -13.34 -2.54
N LEU A 2 24.65 -12.14 -3.05
CA LEU A 2 23.92 -10.91 -2.70
C LEU A 2 22.74 -10.70 -3.65
N ALA A 3 21.55 -10.51 -3.10
CA ALA A 3 20.35 -10.12 -3.83
C ALA A 3 19.91 -8.71 -3.38
N LYS A 4 19.36 -7.92 -4.31
CA LYS A 4 18.84 -6.58 -4.07
C LYS A 4 17.40 -6.48 -4.54
N LEU A 5 16.57 -5.84 -3.72
CA LEU A 5 15.17 -5.57 -4.04
C LEU A 5 14.82 -4.15 -3.60
N LYS A 6 13.86 -3.56 -4.27
CA LYS A 6 13.35 -2.22 -3.98
C LYS A 6 12.01 -2.33 -3.28
N THR A 7 11.80 -1.52 -2.27
CA THR A 7 10.56 -1.42 -1.50
C THR A 7 10.39 0.00 -0.95
N PHE A 8 9.36 0.21 -0.14
CA PHE A 8 9.10 1.51 0.48
C PHE A 8 8.83 1.37 1.98
N ALA A 9 9.21 2.40 2.74
CA ALA A 9 8.76 2.64 4.10
C ALA A 9 7.82 3.85 4.13
N LEU A 10 6.82 3.83 5.00
CA LEU A 10 5.94 4.97 5.20
C LEU A 10 6.54 5.96 6.21
N ARG A 11 6.49 7.25 5.86
CA ARG A 11 6.77 8.37 6.75
C ARG A 11 5.59 9.36 6.70
N GLY A 12 4.69 9.25 7.67
CA GLY A 12 3.39 9.89 7.58
C GLY A 12 2.57 9.31 6.43
N ILE A 13 2.16 10.14 5.47
CA ILE A 13 1.45 9.70 4.25
C ILE A 13 2.39 9.47 3.05
N GLU A 14 3.66 9.78 3.19
CA GLU A 14 4.65 9.62 2.13
C GLU A 14 5.31 8.25 2.16
N ALA A 15 5.59 7.69 1.00
CA ALA A 15 6.38 6.48 0.86
C ALA A 15 7.83 6.87 0.48
N VAL A 16 8.78 6.39 1.28
CA VAL A 16 10.21 6.66 1.08
C VAL A 16 10.88 5.38 0.58
N PRO A 17 11.69 5.46 -0.49
CA PRO A 17 12.37 4.29 -1.05
C PRO A 17 13.29 3.62 -0.02
N VAL A 18 13.25 2.28 -0.02
CA VAL A 18 14.12 1.42 0.78
C VAL A 18 14.69 0.33 -0.12
N GLU A 19 16.00 0.11 -0.07
CA GLU A 19 16.65 -1.03 -0.68
C GLU A 19 16.78 -2.15 0.35
N VAL A 20 16.36 -3.35 -0.04
CA VAL A 20 16.54 -4.58 0.74
C VAL A 20 17.67 -5.37 0.13
N GLU A 21 18.81 -5.43 0.83
CA GLU A 21 19.97 -6.23 0.43
C GLU A 21 20.00 -7.50 1.27
N VAL A 22 20.06 -8.64 0.63
CA VAL A 22 20.12 -9.95 1.30
C VAL A 22 21.36 -10.70 0.84
N ASP A 23 22.29 -10.92 1.75
CA ASP A 23 23.44 -11.79 1.52
C ASP A 23 23.23 -13.16 2.18
N VAL A 24 23.30 -14.20 1.37
CA VAL A 24 23.29 -15.61 1.82
C VAL A 24 24.67 -16.18 1.57
N SER A 25 25.39 -16.45 2.65
CA SER A 25 26.79 -16.92 2.60
C SER A 25 26.97 -18.20 3.45
N PRO A 26 27.81 -19.15 3.00
CA PRO A 26 28.09 -20.37 3.75
C PRO A 26 28.55 -20.04 5.18
N GLY A 27 27.99 -20.72 6.16
CA GLY A 27 28.33 -20.54 7.56
C GLY A 27 28.25 -21.84 8.36
N SER A 28 29.09 -21.96 9.38
CA SER A 28 29.10 -23.15 10.25
C SER A 28 27.86 -23.26 11.15
N LEU A 29 27.16 -22.16 11.36
CA LEU A 29 25.93 -22.06 12.16
C LEU A 29 24.90 -21.19 11.44
N PRO A 30 23.65 -21.62 11.29
CA PRO A 30 22.59 -20.84 10.69
C PRO A 30 22.29 -19.61 11.58
N LYS A 31 22.46 -18.42 11.02
CA LYS A 31 22.21 -17.16 11.72
C LYS A 31 21.59 -16.14 10.77
N THR A 32 20.47 -15.59 11.15
CA THR A 32 19.88 -14.44 10.45
C THR A 32 20.18 -13.16 11.23
N VAL A 33 20.74 -12.15 10.55
CA VAL A 33 21.04 -10.84 11.10
C VAL A 33 20.30 -9.80 10.28
N LEU A 34 19.52 -8.96 10.94
CA LEU A 34 18.75 -7.87 10.31
C LEU A 34 19.30 -6.53 10.81
N VAL A 35 19.73 -5.68 9.87
CA VAL A 35 20.30 -4.34 10.13
C VAL A 35 19.54 -3.26 9.35
N GLY A 36 19.78 -1.98 9.64
CA GLY A 36 19.14 -0.84 8.96
C GLY A 36 17.95 -0.26 9.75
N LEU A 37 18.07 -0.16 11.10
CA LEU A 37 17.03 0.37 12.00
C LEU A 37 15.64 -0.33 11.86
N PRO A 38 15.59 -1.68 11.88
CA PRO A 38 14.31 -2.36 11.92
C PRO A 38 13.65 -2.18 13.29
N GLU A 39 12.40 -1.74 13.30
CA GLU A 39 11.57 -1.73 14.51
C GLU A 39 11.07 -3.13 14.89
N ALA A 40 10.33 -3.25 16.00
CA ALA A 40 9.89 -4.54 16.53
C ALA A 40 9.13 -5.37 15.49
N ALA A 41 8.21 -4.77 14.76
CA ALA A 41 7.40 -5.45 13.74
C ALA A 41 8.25 -6.08 12.62
N VAL A 42 9.33 -5.41 12.20
CA VAL A 42 10.25 -5.95 11.17
C VAL A 42 11.19 -7.00 11.77
N LYS A 43 11.58 -6.88 13.05
CA LYS A 43 12.37 -7.92 13.73
C LYS A 43 11.58 -9.21 13.90
N GLU A 44 10.27 -9.11 14.13
CA GLU A 44 9.35 -10.25 14.20
C GLU A 44 9.09 -10.93 12.85
N SER A 45 9.49 -10.31 11.73
CA SER A 45 9.33 -10.91 10.40
C SER A 45 10.18 -12.16 10.21
N THR A 46 11.36 -12.24 10.82
CA THR A 46 12.30 -13.36 10.61
C THR A 46 11.68 -14.74 10.84
N PRO A 47 11.00 -15.04 11.98
CA PRO A 47 10.33 -16.32 12.17
C PRO A 47 9.12 -16.51 11.25
N ARG A 48 8.40 -15.43 10.91
CA ARG A 48 7.24 -15.47 10.01
C ARG A 48 7.67 -15.81 8.58
N VAL A 49 8.67 -15.11 8.04
CA VAL A 49 9.29 -15.36 6.74
C VAL A 49 9.78 -16.81 6.63
N ALA A 50 10.52 -17.29 7.65
CA ALA A 50 11.03 -18.64 7.65
C ALA A 50 9.93 -19.70 7.57
N ARG A 51 8.79 -19.49 8.24
CA ARG A 51 7.64 -20.41 8.19
C ARG A 51 6.87 -20.30 6.88
N ALA A 52 6.64 -19.07 6.40
CA ALA A 52 5.99 -18.84 5.11
C ALA A 52 6.74 -19.52 3.96
N MET A 53 8.09 -19.44 3.93
CA MET A 53 8.91 -20.13 2.95
C MET A 53 8.67 -21.64 2.97
N VAL A 54 8.81 -22.27 4.15
CA VAL A 54 8.66 -23.73 4.28
C VAL A 54 7.25 -24.19 3.92
N ASN A 55 6.22 -23.47 4.37
CA ASN A 55 4.83 -23.82 4.10
C ASN A 55 4.42 -23.56 2.63
N SER A 56 5.19 -22.73 1.92
CA SER A 56 5.04 -22.52 0.46
C SER A 56 5.88 -23.48 -0.39
N GLY A 57 6.56 -24.45 0.23
CA GLY A 57 7.34 -25.47 -0.49
C GLY A 57 8.80 -25.07 -0.78
N PHE A 58 9.28 -23.96 -0.24
CA PHE A 58 10.67 -23.53 -0.37
C PHE A 58 11.52 -24.00 0.80
N HIS A 59 12.83 -24.06 0.60
CA HIS A 59 13.76 -24.46 1.65
C HIS A 59 14.31 -23.23 2.39
N ARG A 60 14.31 -23.29 3.74
CA ARG A 60 15.04 -22.33 4.52
C ARG A 60 16.54 -22.64 4.40
N PRO A 61 17.39 -21.68 3.95
CA PRO A 61 18.83 -21.90 3.92
C PRO A 61 19.40 -22.13 5.32
N TYR A 62 20.30 -23.11 5.47
CA TYR A 62 21.03 -23.39 6.71
C TYR A 62 22.31 -22.54 6.78
N ASP A 63 22.36 -21.44 6.09
CA ASP A 63 23.48 -20.54 5.91
C ASP A 63 23.39 -19.31 6.83
N ARG A 64 24.44 -18.49 6.80
CA ARG A 64 24.40 -17.17 7.41
C ARG A 64 23.65 -16.23 6.45
N ILE A 65 22.60 -15.61 6.96
CA ILE A 65 21.77 -14.64 6.21
C ILE A 65 21.96 -13.26 6.85
N VAL A 66 22.39 -12.29 6.07
CA VAL A 66 22.45 -10.88 6.48
C VAL A 66 21.47 -10.09 5.63
N ILE A 67 20.56 -9.39 6.27
CA ILE A 67 19.53 -8.56 5.65
C ILE A 67 19.82 -7.12 6.04
N ASN A 68 20.06 -6.26 5.06
CA ASN A 68 20.25 -4.83 5.27
C ASN A 68 19.09 -4.05 4.65
N LEU A 69 18.49 -3.13 5.42
CA LEU A 69 17.44 -2.24 4.97
C LEU A 69 17.99 -0.81 4.86
N ALA A 70 18.35 -0.40 3.67
CA ALA A 70 18.95 0.91 3.41
C ALA A 70 17.90 1.95 2.98
N PRO A 71 17.98 3.22 3.42
CA PRO A 71 19.01 3.80 4.28
C PRO A 71 18.83 3.48 5.78
N ALA A 72 19.92 3.39 6.52
CA ALA A 72 19.89 3.00 7.94
C ALA A 72 19.26 4.05 8.87
N GLU A 73 19.19 5.31 8.46
CA GLU A 73 18.61 6.41 9.24
C GLU A 73 17.09 6.48 9.21
N LEU A 74 16.44 5.75 8.27
CA LEU A 74 14.98 5.70 8.16
C LEU A 74 14.42 4.57 9.03
N PRO A 75 13.53 4.84 10.02
CA PRO A 75 12.85 3.80 10.76
C PRO A 75 11.93 2.96 9.88
N LYS A 76 11.97 1.62 10.01
CA LYS A 76 11.14 0.67 9.27
C LYS A 76 10.11 0.07 10.22
N GLN A 77 8.86 0.50 10.12
CA GLN A 77 7.81 0.23 11.10
C GLN A 77 6.80 -0.84 10.71
N ALA A 78 6.80 -1.26 9.43
CA ALA A 78 5.74 -2.11 8.89
C ALA A 78 6.18 -3.54 8.61
N ALA A 79 5.25 -4.49 8.70
CA ALA A 79 5.44 -5.88 8.28
C ALA A 79 5.46 -6.04 6.73
N SER A 80 5.24 -4.97 5.97
CA SER A 80 5.28 -4.95 4.49
C SER A 80 6.64 -5.34 3.89
N PHE A 81 7.67 -5.47 4.72
CA PHE A 81 9.00 -5.95 4.32
C PHE A 81 9.11 -7.48 4.21
N ASP A 82 8.10 -8.24 4.65
CA ASP A 82 8.18 -9.72 4.66
C ASP A 82 8.40 -10.29 3.26
N LEU A 83 7.61 -9.83 2.28
CA LEU A 83 7.73 -10.33 0.91
C LEU A 83 9.08 -9.97 0.28
N PRO A 84 9.56 -8.71 0.27
CA PRO A 84 10.86 -8.40 -0.31
C PRO A 84 12.02 -9.11 0.42
N ILE A 85 11.97 -9.26 1.74
CA ILE A 85 12.96 -10.03 2.49
C ILE A 85 12.95 -11.49 2.03
N THR A 86 11.77 -12.09 1.90
CA THR A 86 11.62 -13.50 1.50
C THR A 86 12.16 -13.74 0.10
N LEU A 87 11.78 -12.91 -0.86
CA LEU A 87 12.28 -13.01 -2.24
C LEU A 87 13.80 -12.81 -2.30
N GLY A 88 14.34 -11.89 -1.49
CA GLY A 88 15.78 -11.70 -1.36
C GLY A 88 16.51 -12.93 -0.82
N ILE A 89 15.93 -13.63 0.17
CA ILE A 89 16.50 -14.88 0.70
C ILE A 89 16.45 -15.98 -0.37
N LEU A 90 15.33 -16.12 -1.10
CA LEU A 90 15.19 -17.09 -2.17
C LEU A 90 16.17 -16.83 -3.31
N ALA A 91 16.34 -15.59 -3.72
CA ALA A 91 17.31 -15.20 -4.74
C ALA A 91 18.75 -15.40 -4.26
N GLY A 92 19.08 -14.93 -3.05
CA GLY A 92 20.40 -15.09 -2.47
C GLY A 92 20.82 -16.54 -2.24
N SER A 93 19.85 -17.44 -2.06
CA SER A 93 20.08 -18.89 -1.91
C SER A 93 20.01 -19.70 -3.22
N GLY A 94 19.76 -19.05 -4.36
CA GLY A 94 19.64 -19.68 -5.66
C GLY A 94 18.34 -20.45 -5.89
N GLN A 95 17.33 -20.24 -5.05
CA GLN A 95 16.00 -20.84 -5.22
C GLN A 95 15.09 -20.01 -6.14
N LEU A 96 15.43 -18.76 -6.37
CA LEU A 96 14.78 -17.85 -7.30
C LEU A 96 15.85 -17.25 -8.22
N GLU A 97 15.76 -17.53 -9.49
CA GLU A 97 16.51 -16.85 -10.54
C GLU A 97 15.57 -15.89 -11.29
N SER A 98 15.96 -14.62 -11.42
CA SER A 98 15.12 -13.61 -12.03
C SER A 98 15.93 -12.41 -12.49
N ASP A 99 15.66 -11.97 -13.71
CA ASP A 99 16.20 -10.72 -14.28
C ASP A 99 15.30 -9.50 -13.96
N ARG A 100 14.13 -9.72 -13.31
CA ARG A 100 13.11 -8.68 -13.07
C ARG A 100 13.08 -8.18 -11.62
N LEU A 101 13.90 -8.72 -10.72
CA LEU A 101 13.84 -8.34 -9.30
C LEU A 101 14.07 -6.86 -9.04
N GLU A 102 14.87 -6.21 -9.87
CA GLU A 102 15.17 -4.79 -9.73
C GLU A 102 14.21 -3.88 -10.52
N ASP A 103 13.36 -4.45 -11.38
CA ASP A 103 12.40 -3.70 -12.19
C ASP A 103 11.13 -3.32 -11.43
N TYR A 104 10.84 -3.99 -10.33
CA TYR A 104 9.62 -3.79 -9.54
C TYR A 104 9.93 -3.47 -8.09
N ALA A 105 9.19 -2.50 -7.53
CA ALA A 105 9.10 -2.39 -6.09
C ALA A 105 8.24 -3.53 -5.54
N VAL A 106 8.59 -4.05 -4.37
CA VAL A 106 7.90 -5.20 -3.77
C VAL A 106 7.40 -4.84 -2.38
N VAL A 107 6.12 -5.06 -2.12
CA VAL A 107 5.49 -4.76 -0.84
C VAL A 107 4.56 -5.89 -0.44
N GLY A 108 4.60 -6.33 0.82
CA GLY A 108 3.65 -7.32 1.30
C GLY A 108 4.02 -7.92 2.64
N GLU A 109 3.00 -8.13 3.49
CA GLU A 109 3.10 -8.93 4.71
C GLU A 109 2.73 -10.39 4.38
N LEU A 110 3.48 -11.35 4.91
CA LEU A 110 3.21 -12.77 4.76
C LEU A 110 2.53 -13.34 6.00
N ALA A 111 1.51 -14.16 5.78
CA ALA A 111 1.02 -15.07 6.79
C ALA A 111 1.92 -16.31 6.88
N LEU A 112 1.79 -17.10 7.95
CA LEU A 112 2.63 -18.28 8.17
C LEU A 112 2.45 -19.37 7.11
N ASP A 113 1.29 -19.41 6.43
CA ASP A 113 0.98 -20.33 5.34
C ASP A 113 1.47 -19.84 3.97
N GLY A 114 2.11 -18.68 3.92
CA GLY A 114 2.60 -18.06 2.69
C GLY A 114 1.57 -17.23 1.93
N SER A 115 0.35 -17.07 2.45
CA SER A 115 -0.63 -16.14 1.88
C SER A 115 -0.25 -14.69 2.16
N MET A 116 -0.71 -13.78 1.28
CA MET A 116 -0.46 -12.36 1.41
C MET A 116 -1.52 -11.69 2.29
N ARG A 117 -1.08 -10.81 3.18
CA ARG A 117 -1.95 -9.92 3.95
C ARG A 117 -1.92 -8.51 3.38
N THR A 118 -2.97 -7.75 3.66
CA THR A 118 -3.05 -6.33 3.26
C THR A 118 -1.90 -5.52 3.86
N SER A 119 -1.35 -4.63 3.04
CA SER A 119 -0.34 -3.65 3.46
C SER A 119 -0.93 -2.26 3.49
N LYS A 120 -0.57 -1.46 4.49
CA LYS A 120 -1.00 -0.06 4.59
C LYS A 120 -0.22 0.81 3.62
N GLY A 121 -0.89 1.79 3.02
CA GLY A 121 -0.24 2.81 2.21
C GLY A 121 0.19 2.34 0.81
N ALA A 122 -0.44 1.29 0.26
CA ALA A 122 -0.11 0.78 -1.07
C ALA A 122 -0.29 1.88 -2.15
N LEU A 123 -1.29 2.74 -2.03
CA LEU A 123 -1.46 3.89 -2.92
C LEU A 123 -0.27 4.87 -2.83
N SER A 124 0.19 5.19 -1.63
CA SER A 124 1.36 6.08 -1.46
C SER A 124 2.63 5.47 -2.05
N MET A 125 2.79 4.16 -1.94
CA MET A 125 3.93 3.42 -2.51
C MET A 125 3.84 3.35 -4.04
N ALA A 126 2.64 3.17 -4.60
CA ALA A 126 2.41 3.23 -6.04
C ALA A 126 2.76 4.63 -6.62
N ILE A 127 2.34 5.71 -5.94
CA ILE A 127 2.69 7.08 -6.32
C ILE A 127 4.21 7.28 -6.30
N ALA A 128 4.88 6.84 -5.23
CA ALA A 128 6.34 6.95 -5.13
C ALA A 128 7.08 6.09 -6.17
N THR A 129 6.46 5.02 -6.67
CA THR A 129 7.01 4.20 -7.76
C THR A 129 7.06 4.99 -9.07
N VAL A 130 6.08 5.85 -9.36
CA VAL A 130 6.09 6.72 -10.57
C VAL A 130 7.30 7.64 -10.60
N GLU A 131 7.73 8.13 -9.45
CA GLU A 131 8.89 9.03 -9.33
C GLU A 131 10.23 8.32 -9.60
N ARG A 132 10.21 6.99 -9.74
CA ARG A 132 11.38 6.14 -9.95
C ARG A 132 11.45 5.68 -11.40
N SER A 133 12.32 6.32 -12.19
CA SER A 133 12.54 5.96 -13.60
C SER A 133 13.18 4.58 -13.81
N ASP A 134 13.69 3.97 -12.72
CA ASP A 134 14.32 2.66 -12.69
C ASP A 134 13.34 1.53 -12.32
N LEU A 135 12.02 1.85 -12.19
CA LEU A 135 10.98 0.88 -11.88
C LEU A 135 9.92 0.85 -12.99
N ARG A 136 9.51 -0.35 -13.38
CA ARG A 136 8.37 -0.58 -14.27
C ARG A 136 7.05 -0.55 -13.51
N GLY A 137 7.08 -1.01 -12.25
CA GLY A 137 5.86 -1.14 -11.47
C GLY A 137 6.08 -1.56 -10.03
N ILE A 138 5.01 -2.02 -9.43
CA ILE A 138 4.97 -2.46 -8.03
C ILE A 138 4.22 -3.79 -7.90
N VAL A 139 4.77 -4.70 -7.10
CA VAL A 139 4.12 -5.95 -6.69
C VAL A 139 3.50 -5.73 -5.31
N VAL A 140 2.19 -5.94 -5.21
CA VAL A 140 1.40 -5.70 -3.99
C VAL A 140 0.48 -6.89 -3.67
N PRO A 141 0.01 -7.04 -2.42
CA PRO A 141 -1.04 -7.99 -2.11
C PRO A 141 -2.29 -7.75 -2.97
N ALA A 142 -2.94 -8.82 -3.44
CA ALA A 142 -4.12 -8.73 -4.30
C ALA A 142 -5.23 -7.85 -3.69
N ALA A 143 -5.39 -7.87 -2.36
CA ALA A 143 -6.34 -7.01 -1.66
C ALA A 143 -6.02 -5.50 -1.74
N ASN A 144 -4.76 -5.13 -2.07
CA ASN A 144 -4.34 -3.74 -2.25
C ASN A 144 -4.23 -3.33 -3.73
N ALA A 145 -4.41 -4.27 -4.65
CA ALA A 145 -4.16 -4.01 -6.07
C ALA A 145 -5.06 -2.91 -6.63
N ALA A 146 -6.34 -2.90 -6.23
CA ALA A 146 -7.30 -1.91 -6.70
C ALA A 146 -6.95 -0.47 -6.26
N GLU A 147 -6.46 -0.29 -5.02
CA GLU A 147 -6.03 1.03 -4.54
C GLU A 147 -4.71 1.49 -5.19
N ALA A 148 -3.78 0.57 -5.42
CA ALA A 148 -2.51 0.89 -6.07
C ALA A 148 -2.71 1.19 -7.57
N ALA A 149 -3.62 0.48 -8.24
CA ALA A 149 -3.94 0.64 -9.67
C ALA A 149 -4.70 1.94 -10.01
N VAL A 150 -5.06 2.77 -9.01
CA VAL A 150 -5.48 4.15 -9.24
C VAL A 150 -4.38 4.94 -9.96
N VAL A 151 -3.13 4.55 -9.79
CA VAL A 151 -1.95 5.12 -10.45
C VAL A 151 -1.72 4.33 -11.75
N ASP A 152 -2.17 4.86 -12.86
CA ASP A 152 -2.16 4.22 -14.19
C ASP A 152 -0.80 4.31 -14.93
N ALA A 153 0.14 5.08 -14.39
CA ALA A 153 1.47 5.29 -14.99
C ALA A 153 2.46 4.14 -14.76
N ILE A 154 2.09 3.12 -13.98
CA ILE A 154 2.94 1.98 -13.62
C ILE A 154 2.19 0.65 -13.71
N GLU A 155 2.93 -0.45 -13.84
CA GLU A 155 2.36 -1.79 -13.74
C GLU A 155 2.10 -2.15 -12.27
N VAL A 156 0.87 -2.50 -11.92
CA VAL A 156 0.50 -2.98 -10.59
C VAL A 156 0.23 -4.48 -10.65
N ILE A 157 1.14 -5.26 -10.09
CA ILE A 157 1.08 -6.72 -10.10
C ILE A 157 0.48 -7.22 -8.78
N ALA A 158 -0.68 -7.85 -8.88
CA ALA A 158 -1.42 -8.38 -7.74
C ALA A 158 -0.99 -9.82 -7.42
N VAL A 159 -0.56 -10.08 -6.18
CA VAL A 159 -0.19 -11.42 -5.74
C VAL A 159 -0.95 -11.81 -4.47
N SER A 160 -1.43 -13.05 -4.42
CA SER A 160 -2.18 -13.60 -3.29
C SER A 160 -1.33 -14.49 -2.38
N SER A 161 -0.17 -14.90 -2.85
CA SER A 161 0.74 -15.80 -2.12
C SER A 161 2.21 -15.59 -2.49
N LEU A 162 3.10 -16.12 -1.64
CA LEU A 162 4.53 -16.18 -1.93
C LEU A 162 4.83 -16.97 -3.20
N ALA A 163 4.09 -18.07 -3.44
CA ALA A 163 4.28 -18.90 -4.62
C ALA A 163 3.95 -18.14 -5.92
N GLU A 164 2.89 -17.33 -5.93
CA GLU A 164 2.56 -16.47 -7.07
C GLU A 164 3.63 -15.41 -7.31
N ALA A 165 4.11 -14.75 -6.25
CA ALA A 165 5.19 -13.77 -6.36
C ALA A 165 6.47 -14.39 -6.94
N VAL A 166 6.87 -15.57 -6.44
CA VAL A 166 8.03 -16.31 -6.97
C VAL A 166 7.79 -16.71 -8.44
N GLY A 167 6.61 -17.23 -8.77
CA GLY A 167 6.26 -17.59 -10.15
C GLY A 167 6.33 -16.42 -11.12
N PHE A 168 5.85 -15.25 -10.69
CA PHE A 168 5.95 -14.01 -11.47
C PHE A 168 7.40 -13.61 -11.73
N PHE A 169 8.22 -13.55 -10.69
CA PHE A 169 9.63 -13.16 -10.82
C PHE A 169 10.46 -14.18 -11.59
N ALA A 170 10.19 -15.47 -11.41
CA ALA A 170 10.83 -16.54 -12.17
C ALA A 170 10.37 -16.64 -13.64
N GLY A 171 9.34 -15.87 -14.02
CA GLY A 171 8.76 -15.92 -15.37
C GLY A 171 7.97 -17.21 -15.66
N THR A 172 7.65 -18.01 -14.64
CA THR A 172 6.85 -19.23 -14.76
C THR A 172 5.35 -18.99 -14.63
N LEU A 173 4.96 -17.81 -14.13
CA LEU A 173 3.59 -17.35 -14.01
C LEU A 173 3.48 -15.95 -14.60
N GLU A 174 2.65 -15.79 -15.63
CA GLU A 174 2.28 -14.47 -16.14
C GLU A 174 1.11 -13.91 -15.32
N ILE A 175 1.29 -12.69 -14.79
CA ILE A 175 0.24 -11.95 -14.09
C ILE A 175 0.04 -10.65 -14.85
N GLU A 176 -1.17 -10.46 -15.37
CA GLU A 176 -1.52 -9.21 -16.03
C GLU A 176 -1.58 -8.06 -15.01
N PRO A 177 -1.06 -6.86 -15.37
CA PRO A 177 -1.20 -5.69 -14.53
C PRO A 177 -2.67 -5.37 -14.22
N THR A 178 -2.95 -5.01 -12.98
CA THR A 178 -4.30 -4.63 -12.54
C THR A 178 -4.70 -3.32 -13.22
N PRO A 179 -5.82 -3.29 -13.97
CA PRO A 179 -6.25 -2.08 -14.64
C PRO A 179 -6.79 -1.03 -13.67
N SER A 180 -6.58 0.25 -13.96
CA SER A 180 -7.20 1.34 -13.23
C SER A 180 -8.72 1.35 -13.43
N ARG A 181 -9.47 1.50 -12.33
CA ARG A 181 -10.93 1.66 -12.35
C ARG A 181 -11.37 3.00 -11.77
N LEU A 182 -10.49 3.98 -11.77
CA LEU A 182 -10.74 5.28 -11.15
C LEU A 182 -12.00 5.96 -11.72
N GLU A 183 -12.15 5.98 -13.04
CA GLU A 183 -13.33 6.59 -13.68
C GLU A 183 -14.65 5.88 -13.34
N ASP A 184 -14.63 4.54 -13.28
CA ASP A 184 -15.81 3.76 -12.93
C ASP A 184 -16.24 4.04 -11.49
N TRP A 185 -15.29 4.16 -10.58
CA TRP A 185 -15.57 4.51 -9.18
C TRP A 185 -16.14 5.91 -9.04
N PHE A 186 -15.60 6.91 -9.74
CA PHE A 186 -16.18 8.25 -9.73
C PHE A 186 -17.64 8.24 -10.18
N ARG A 187 -17.98 7.47 -11.19
CA ARG A 187 -19.38 7.35 -11.67
C ARG A 187 -20.29 6.63 -10.65
N GLN A 188 -19.79 5.57 -10.03
CA GLN A 188 -20.56 4.75 -9.11
C GLN A 188 -20.83 5.45 -7.76
N TYR A 189 -19.85 6.17 -7.23
CA TYR A 189 -19.93 6.80 -5.91
C TYR A 189 -20.40 8.28 -5.94
N ALA A 190 -20.73 8.82 -7.10
CA ALA A 190 -21.32 10.15 -7.23
C ALA A 190 -22.81 10.21 -6.83
N VAL A 191 -23.40 9.10 -6.35
CA VAL A 191 -24.80 9.02 -5.96
C VAL A 191 -24.92 9.20 -4.45
N TYR A 192 -25.65 10.24 -4.03
CA TYR A 192 -25.93 10.52 -2.62
C TYR A 192 -27.35 10.06 -2.27
N GLU A 193 -27.49 9.34 -1.14
CA GLU A 193 -28.80 8.93 -0.62
C GLU A 193 -29.64 10.11 -0.09
N LEU A 194 -29.00 11.20 0.31
CA LEU A 194 -29.61 12.39 0.86
C LEU A 194 -29.32 13.56 -0.06
N ASP A 195 -30.34 14.37 -0.37
CA ASP A 195 -30.19 15.56 -1.19
C ASP A 195 -30.46 16.83 -0.37
N TYR A 196 -29.71 17.87 -0.69
CA TYR A 196 -29.91 19.19 -0.12
C TYR A 196 -31.26 19.80 -0.48
N ALA A 197 -31.80 19.44 -1.63
CA ALA A 197 -33.14 19.83 -2.08
C ALA A 197 -34.26 19.36 -1.13
N ASP A 198 -34.03 18.29 -0.34
CA ASP A 198 -34.99 17.80 0.65
C ASP A 198 -35.21 18.75 1.82
N VAL A 199 -34.28 19.70 2.04
CA VAL A 199 -34.34 20.63 3.17
C VAL A 199 -35.41 21.67 2.95
N ARG A 200 -36.47 21.61 3.76
CA ARG A 200 -37.55 22.59 3.72
C ARG A 200 -37.33 23.70 4.73
N GLY A 201 -37.56 24.96 4.31
CA GLY A 201 -37.32 26.15 5.14
C GLY A 201 -35.82 26.40 5.41
N GLN A 202 -35.53 27.07 6.49
CA GLN A 202 -34.16 27.42 6.94
C GLN A 202 -33.33 28.19 5.89
N GLU A 203 -33.95 29.14 5.19
CA GLU A 203 -33.35 29.82 4.03
C GLU A 203 -32.01 30.51 4.35
N MET A 204 -31.87 31.08 5.57
CA MET A 204 -30.62 31.73 6.00
C MET A 204 -29.48 30.73 6.17
N ALA A 205 -29.79 29.56 6.81
CA ALA A 205 -28.80 28.50 6.98
C ALA A 205 -28.43 27.87 5.63
N LYS A 206 -29.39 27.62 4.78
CA LYS A 206 -29.17 27.13 3.42
C LYS A 206 -28.27 28.07 2.61
N ARG A 207 -28.58 29.37 2.62
CA ARG A 207 -27.75 30.35 1.90
C ARG A 207 -26.32 30.40 2.44
N ALA A 208 -26.15 30.36 3.76
CA ALA A 208 -24.80 30.33 4.37
C ALA A 208 -24.01 29.08 3.95
N MET A 209 -24.65 27.92 3.91
CA MET A 209 -24.02 26.65 3.49
C MET A 209 -23.63 26.67 2.00
N VAL A 210 -24.48 27.21 1.12
CA VAL A 210 -24.15 27.36 -0.31
C VAL A 210 -22.93 28.26 -0.51
N ILE A 211 -22.88 29.41 0.22
CA ILE A 211 -21.71 30.30 0.16
C ILE A 211 -20.46 29.61 0.68
N ALA A 212 -20.58 28.88 1.80
CA ALA A 212 -19.45 28.13 2.37
C ALA A 212 -18.97 27.03 1.43
N ALA A 213 -19.86 26.27 0.82
CA ALA A 213 -19.53 25.23 -0.15
C ALA A 213 -18.85 25.80 -1.39
N ALA A 214 -19.39 26.88 -1.96
CA ALA A 214 -18.86 27.51 -3.16
C ALA A 214 -17.49 28.18 -2.94
N GLY A 215 -17.24 28.69 -1.73
CA GLY A 215 -15.99 29.39 -1.40
C GLY A 215 -14.97 28.55 -0.62
N GLY A 216 -15.24 27.29 -0.35
CA GLY A 216 -14.36 26.44 0.49
C GLY A 216 -14.22 26.97 1.93
N HIS A 217 -15.25 27.64 2.46
CA HIS A 217 -15.22 28.27 3.77
C HIS A 217 -15.64 27.33 4.89
N ASN A 218 -15.00 27.49 6.05
CA ASN A 218 -15.47 26.85 7.27
C ASN A 218 -16.79 27.49 7.73
N ILE A 219 -17.73 26.66 8.21
CA ILE A 219 -19.01 27.10 8.73
C ILE A 219 -19.24 26.53 10.14
N LEU A 220 -19.70 27.38 11.06
CA LEU A 220 -20.11 26.99 12.39
C LEU A 220 -21.62 27.13 12.54
N MET A 221 -22.29 26.03 12.88
CA MET A 221 -23.73 26.01 13.13
C MET A 221 -24.01 25.90 14.63
N LEU A 222 -24.66 26.91 15.18
CA LEU A 222 -25.11 26.98 16.59
C LEU A 222 -26.64 26.91 16.68
N GLY A 223 -27.14 26.25 17.71
CA GLY A 223 -28.59 26.15 17.95
C GLY A 223 -28.95 25.00 18.88
N PRO A 224 -30.21 24.94 19.37
CA PRO A 224 -30.66 23.91 20.28
C PRO A 224 -30.71 22.53 19.63
N PRO A 225 -30.78 21.44 20.42
CA PRO A 225 -31.06 20.11 19.92
C PRO A 225 -32.32 20.09 19.03
N GLY A 226 -32.31 19.30 17.97
CA GLY A 226 -33.45 19.20 17.04
C GLY A 226 -33.57 20.32 16.00
N SER A 227 -32.72 21.35 16.00
CA SER A 227 -32.77 22.45 15.03
C SER A 227 -32.27 22.09 13.61
N GLY A 228 -31.98 20.84 13.32
CA GLY A 228 -31.60 20.36 11.99
C GLY A 228 -30.14 20.50 11.60
N LYS A 229 -29.23 20.89 12.50
CA LYS A 229 -27.80 21.09 12.19
C LYS A 229 -27.14 19.86 11.55
N THR A 230 -27.33 18.68 12.16
CA THR A 230 -26.79 17.42 11.64
C THR A 230 -27.41 17.03 10.31
N MET A 231 -28.72 17.30 10.15
CA MET A 231 -29.44 17.04 8.91
C MET A 231 -28.88 17.88 7.75
N LEU A 232 -28.62 19.16 7.99
CA LEU A 232 -27.99 20.07 7.03
C LEU A 232 -26.55 19.63 6.71
N ALA A 233 -25.75 19.36 7.76
CA ALA A 233 -24.35 18.95 7.58
C ALA A 233 -24.20 17.68 6.73
N LYS A 234 -25.06 16.69 6.92
CA LYS A 234 -25.05 15.43 6.13
C LYS A 234 -25.37 15.63 4.65
N ARG A 235 -26.03 16.76 4.30
CA ARG A 235 -26.38 17.09 2.92
C ARG A 235 -25.42 18.07 2.26
N LEU A 236 -24.43 18.59 3.01
CA LEU A 236 -23.41 19.49 2.46
C LEU A 236 -22.68 18.89 1.24
N PRO A 237 -22.29 17.59 1.21
CA PRO A 237 -21.61 17.00 0.06
C PRO A 237 -22.39 17.14 -1.26
N THR A 238 -23.72 17.17 -1.23
CA THR A 238 -24.56 17.25 -2.45
C THR A 238 -24.56 18.62 -3.13
N ILE A 239 -24.03 19.66 -2.46
CA ILE A 239 -23.87 21.01 -3.02
C ILE A 239 -22.41 21.42 -3.16
N MET A 240 -21.47 20.54 -2.78
CA MET A 240 -20.05 20.76 -3.01
C MET A 240 -19.70 20.39 -4.47
N PRO A 241 -18.74 21.09 -5.09
CA PRO A 241 -18.22 20.64 -6.37
C PRO A 241 -17.61 19.23 -6.21
N PRO A 242 -17.68 18.40 -7.25
CA PRO A 242 -17.02 17.09 -7.23
C PRO A 242 -15.50 17.28 -7.03
N LEU A 243 -14.89 16.35 -6.29
CA LEU A 243 -13.44 16.30 -6.16
C LEU A 243 -12.80 16.07 -7.53
N THR A 244 -11.73 16.77 -7.82
CA THR A 244 -10.86 16.44 -8.94
C THR A 244 -10.12 15.13 -8.67
N ALA A 245 -9.62 14.46 -9.70
CA ALA A 245 -8.85 13.23 -9.53
C ALA A 245 -7.64 13.40 -8.58
N PRO A 246 -6.81 14.46 -8.68
CA PRO A 246 -5.73 14.69 -7.72
C PRO A 246 -6.21 14.85 -6.27
N GLU A 247 -7.27 15.63 -6.01
CA GLU A 247 -7.83 15.82 -4.67
C GLU A 247 -8.38 14.52 -4.07
N SER A 248 -9.01 13.71 -4.90
CA SER A 248 -9.51 12.39 -4.49
C SER A 248 -8.36 11.46 -4.13
N ILE A 249 -7.30 11.42 -4.93
CA ILE A 249 -6.09 10.63 -4.67
C ILE A 249 -5.44 11.08 -3.36
N GLU A 250 -5.27 12.38 -3.13
CA GLU A 250 -4.68 12.90 -1.90
C GLU A 250 -5.48 12.51 -0.66
N THR A 251 -6.81 12.64 -0.72
CA THR A 251 -7.70 12.21 0.37
C THR A 251 -7.59 10.70 0.59
N THR A 252 -7.61 9.90 -0.48
CA THR A 252 -7.53 8.44 -0.44
C THR A 252 -6.20 7.96 0.15
N ARG A 253 -5.08 8.65 -0.11
CA ARG A 253 -3.77 8.35 0.50
C ARG A 253 -3.83 8.34 2.03
N ILE A 254 -4.55 9.29 2.63
CA ILE A 254 -4.71 9.36 4.10
C ILE A 254 -5.41 8.09 4.62
N TYR A 255 -6.49 7.68 3.96
CA TYR A 255 -7.23 6.46 4.34
C TYR A 255 -6.42 5.18 4.08
N SER A 256 -5.65 5.13 2.98
CA SER A 256 -4.74 4.03 2.65
C SER A 256 -3.70 3.79 3.75
N VAL A 257 -3.00 4.84 4.18
CA VAL A 257 -1.99 4.76 5.25
C VAL A 257 -2.60 4.37 6.60
N LEU A 258 -3.84 4.80 6.87
CA LEU A 258 -4.57 4.40 8.07
C LEU A 258 -5.11 2.95 8.00
N GLY A 259 -5.09 2.32 6.82
CA GLY A 259 -5.68 1.01 6.59
C GLY A 259 -7.21 1.02 6.73
N LYS A 260 -7.86 2.10 6.30
CA LYS A 260 -9.30 2.33 6.40
C LYS A 260 -10.02 2.32 5.06
N LEU A 261 -9.33 1.98 3.98
CA LEU A 261 -10.00 1.74 2.71
C LEU A 261 -10.80 0.45 2.80
N PRO A 262 -12.04 0.40 2.26
CA PRO A 262 -12.79 -0.83 2.13
C PRO A 262 -12.03 -1.81 1.21
N ALA A 263 -12.10 -3.09 1.53
CA ALA A 263 -11.51 -4.17 0.74
C ALA A 263 -12.30 -4.39 -0.55
#